data_4279e35f3f98349f0c7e47fcc3d800ef
#
_entry.id   4279e35f3f98349f0c7e47fcc3d800ef
#
_cell.length_a   1.000
_cell.length_b   1.000
_cell.length_c   1.000
_cell.angle_alpha   90.00
_cell.angle_beta   90.00
_cell.angle_gamma   90.00
#
_symmetry.space_group_name_H-M   'P 1'
#
loop_
_entity.id
_entity.type
_entity.pdbx_description
1 polymer ?
#
loop_
_entity_poly.entity_id
_entity_poly.type
_entity_poly.pdbx_seq_one_letter_code
_entity_poly.pdbx_strand_id
1 'polypeptide(L)'
;MYSRHHRKARVLFALSDVLLTALAFEAAYLTRSLLPLTHDFFLSAALKTLLFGVAAVGSVIFCLWVQVYDRLDGANRFVIFRETLKQAIFSIVSIILLDYFLKLDLSRLFLLLFAGLQFVCLLVFRWNAGSLVGVIRREFGGQLNVLIYGRGERAEDLAQQIRLNAAAGTQLLGMVHEPDAVRSALREHIVDEVLFAVPPEELSGLEELFLECDEEGVRTRLSIEFFPHVNSEVYLDRLGPTPMLTFSATPTDEVKLLAKRVVDFVVAGVVLLLSSPVLVISALLVKLSSAGGVVFRQRRCGLNGREFVLYKFRSMVENAEALKEQYAHLNVKQLNFKIPNDPRLTPVGRWLRKFSIDELPQLWNVLKGDMSLVGPRPATPDEVARYARWQRRRLRMRPGLTCIWAVEGRDRLDVETVMKLDMEYIDNWSLSLDSRILLRTIPLVLLGRGAN
;
A
#
# COMPACT_ATOMS: atom_id res chain seq x y z
N MET A 1 -20.16 6.72 4.00
CA MET A 1 -20.81 5.40 3.87
C MET A 1 -19.79 4.33 3.49
N TYR A 2 -19.01 4.56 2.44
CA TYR A 2 -18.03 3.61 1.92
C TYR A 2 -17.01 3.10 2.93
N SER A 3 -16.38 3.94 3.77
CA SER A 3 -15.34 3.48 4.70
C SER A 3 -15.83 2.51 5.79
N ARG A 4 -17.04 2.69 6.34
CA ARG A 4 -17.62 1.75 7.31
C ARG A 4 -18.14 0.48 6.63
N HIS A 5 -18.65 0.57 5.40
CA HIS A 5 -19.07 -0.62 4.64
C HIS A 5 -17.89 -1.45 4.20
N HIS A 6 -16.82 -0.84 3.70
CA HIS A 6 -15.58 -1.55 3.38
C HIS A 6 -14.99 -2.25 4.61
N ARG A 7 -15.04 -1.63 5.80
CA ARG A 7 -14.60 -2.29 7.03
C ARG A 7 -15.45 -3.51 7.39
N LYS A 8 -16.79 -3.40 7.28
CA LYS A 8 -17.71 -4.53 7.53
C LYS A 8 -17.52 -5.63 6.49
N ALA A 9 -17.38 -5.28 5.22
CA ALA A 9 -17.12 -6.24 4.14
C ALA A 9 -15.79 -6.97 4.34
N ARG A 10 -14.71 -6.26 4.71
CA ARG A 10 -13.41 -6.87 5.04
C ARG A 10 -13.51 -7.88 6.18
N VAL A 11 -14.20 -7.53 7.26
CA VAL A 11 -14.40 -8.44 8.41
C VAL A 11 -15.21 -9.66 7.98
N LEU A 12 -16.28 -9.47 7.20
CA LEU A 12 -17.10 -10.58 6.71
C LEU A 12 -16.28 -11.53 5.83
N PHE A 13 -15.53 -10.99 4.85
CA PHE A 13 -14.67 -11.81 3.99
C PHE A 13 -13.56 -12.50 4.80
N ALA A 14 -12.94 -11.84 5.77
CA ALA A 14 -11.91 -12.45 6.59
C ALA A 14 -12.46 -13.60 7.45
N LEU A 15 -13.63 -13.42 8.08
CA LEU A 15 -14.28 -14.46 8.87
C LEU A 15 -14.72 -15.63 7.98
N SER A 16 -15.32 -15.34 6.80
CA SER A 16 -15.70 -16.40 5.86
C SER A 16 -14.49 -17.16 5.35
N ASP A 17 -13.37 -16.50 5.10
CA ASP A 17 -12.14 -17.16 4.65
C ASP A 17 -11.61 -18.13 5.69
N VAL A 18 -11.62 -17.76 6.97
CA VAL A 18 -11.23 -18.67 8.06
C VAL A 18 -12.14 -19.91 8.11
N LEU A 19 -13.47 -19.68 8.08
CA LEU A 19 -14.45 -20.77 8.15
C LEU A 19 -14.37 -21.71 6.93
N LEU A 20 -14.28 -21.13 5.72
CA LEU A 20 -14.20 -21.92 4.49
C LEU A 20 -12.86 -22.65 4.36
N THR A 21 -11.78 -22.05 4.85
CA THR A 21 -10.47 -22.73 4.93
C THR A 21 -10.53 -23.90 5.92
N ALA A 22 -11.21 -23.75 7.06
CA ALA A 22 -11.42 -24.85 8.01
C ALA A 22 -12.22 -26.01 7.40
N LEU A 23 -13.33 -25.70 6.73
CA LEU A 23 -14.16 -26.68 6.05
C LEU A 23 -13.38 -27.42 4.94
N ALA A 24 -12.63 -26.67 4.13
CA ALA A 24 -11.81 -27.24 3.06
C ALA A 24 -10.68 -28.12 3.63
N PHE A 25 -10.06 -27.72 4.74
CA PHE A 25 -9.00 -28.47 5.39
C PHE A 25 -9.52 -29.80 5.95
N GLU A 26 -10.62 -29.77 6.72
CA GLU A 26 -11.22 -31.01 7.25
C GLU A 26 -11.78 -31.91 6.15
N ALA A 27 -12.41 -31.34 5.12
CA ALA A 27 -12.88 -32.13 3.97
C ALA A 27 -11.72 -32.79 3.23
N ALA A 28 -10.61 -32.10 3.01
CA ALA A 28 -9.41 -32.66 2.40
C ALA A 28 -8.79 -33.79 3.26
N TYR A 29 -8.73 -33.57 4.58
CA TYR A 29 -8.23 -34.55 5.52
C TYR A 29 -9.10 -35.82 5.52
N LEU A 30 -10.43 -35.66 5.64
CA LEU A 30 -11.38 -36.78 5.64
C LEU A 30 -11.31 -37.53 4.31
N THR A 31 -11.33 -36.84 3.18
CA THR A 31 -11.23 -37.44 1.86
C THR A 31 -9.94 -38.26 1.73
N ARG A 32 -8.80 -37.69 2.17
CA ARG A 32 -7.52 -38.38 2.10
C ARG A 32 -7.45 -39.60 3.05
N SER A 33 -8.03 -39.53 4.25
CA SER A 33 -8.04 -40.61 5.23
C SER A 33 -8.94 -41.78 4.82
N LEU A 34 -9.99 -41.51 4.04
CA LEU A 34 -10.92 -42.54 3.54
C LEU A 34 -10.42 -43.26 2.29
N LEU A 35 -9.45 -42.69 1.57
CA LEU A 35 -8.90 -43.34 0.36
C LEU A 35 -7.96 -44.49 0.73
N PRO A 36 -8.21 -45.70 0.25
CA PRO A 36 -7.39 -46.89 0.52
C PRO A 36 -6.10 -46.83 -0.30
N LEU A 37 -5.13 -46.05 0.15
CA LEU A 37 -3.80 -45.92 -0.44
C LEU A 37 -2.78 -46.67 0.42
N THR A 38 -1.61 -46.93 -0.15
CA THR A 38 -0.53 -47.77 0.40
C THR A 38 0.00 -47.32 1.78
N HIS A 39 -0.31 -46.09 2.21
CA HIS A 39 0.07 -45.58 3.53
C HIS A 39 -1.12 -44.91 4.22
N ASP A 40 -1.33 -45.26 5.48
CA ASP A 40 -2.31 -44.62 6.34
C ASP A 40 -1.93 -43.12 6.53
N PHE A 41 -2.91 -42.24 6.35
CA PHE A 41 -2.72 -40.81 6.52
C PHE A 41 -3.37 -40.38 7.83
N PHE A 42 -2.54 -40.00 8.77
CA PHE A 42 -2.97 -39.50 10.06
C PHE A 42 -2.21 -38.24 10.44
N LEU A 43 -2.93 -37.20 10.86
CA LEU A 43 -2.37 -36.00 11.44
C LEU A 43 -2.76 -35.89 12.90
N SER A 44 -1.79 -35.66 13.78
CA SER A 44 -2.07 -35.40 15.20
C SER A 44 -2.86 -34.10 15.36
N ALA A 45 -3.63 -33.98 16.43
CA ALA A 45 -4.44 -32.76 16.68
C ALA A 45 -3.59 -31.49 16.70
N ALA A 46 -2.40 -31.55 17.30
CA ALA A 46 -1.47 -30.42 17.34
C ALA A 46 -1.00 -30.02 15.92
N LEU A 47 -0.67 -31.01 15.08
CA LEU A 47 -0.23 -30.76 13.71
C LEU A 47 -1.36 -30.20 12.84
N LYS A 48 -2.58 -30.74 12.98
CA LYS A 48 -3.77 -30.18 12.31
C LYS A 48 -3.97 -28.73 12.66
N THR A 49 -3.94 -28.39 13.95
CA THR A 49 -4.12 -27.02 14.43
C THR A 49 -3.03 -26.09 13.89
N LEU A 50 -1.78 -26.53 13.85
CA LEU A 50 -0.66 -25.77 13.30
C LEU A 50 -0.84 -25.49 11.81
N LEU A 51 -1.10 -26.54 11.01
CA LEU A 51 -1.28 -26.43 9.56
C LEU A 51 -2.49 -25.56 9.21
N PHE A 52 -3.61 -25.77 9.87
CA PHE A 52 -4.79 -24.93 9.72
C PHE A 52 -4.51 -23.48 10.11
N GLY A 53 -3.85 -23.26 11.24
CA GLY A 53 -3.50 -21.91 11.71
C GLY A 53 -2.65 -21.16 10.69
N VAL A 54 -1.62 -21.81 10.14
CA VAL A 54 -0.77 -21.22 9.09
C VAL A 54 -1.57 -20.94 7.81
N ALA A 55 -2.42 -21.86 7.37
CA ALA A 55 -3.25 -21.67 6.19
C ALA A 55 -4.28 -20.55 6.37
N ALA A 56 -5.03 -20.54 7.47
CA ALA A 56 -6.11 -19.58 7.69
C ALA A 56 -5.58 -18.19 8.05
N VAL A 57 -4.72 -18.11 9.06
CA VAL A 57 -4.17 -16.82 9.52
C VAL A 57 -3.25 -16.21 8.45
N GLY A 58 -2.37 -17.03 7.87
CA GLY A 58 -1.48 -16.60 6.80
C GLY A 58 -2.24 -16.07 5.58
N SER A 59 -3.30 -16.74 5.15
CA SER A 59 -4.11 -16.30 4.00
C SER A 59 -4.88 -15.00 4.30
N VAL A 60 -5.40 -14.82 5.51
CA VAL A 60 -6.07 -13.56 5.91
C VAL A 60 -5.07 -12.40 5.95
N ILE A 61 -3.89 -12.61 6.56
CA ILE A 61 -2.83 -11.60 6.59
C ILE A 61 -2.41 -11.21 5.17
N PHE A 62 -2.20 -12.21 4.30
CA PHE A 62 -1.90 -11.97 2.88
C PHE A 62 -2.98 -11.15 2.19
N CYS A 63 -4.26 -11.49 2.36
CA CYS A 63 -5.37 -10.78 1.76
C CYS A 63 -5.50 -9.34 2.26
N LEU A 64 -5.23 -9.08 3.54
CA LEU A 64 -5.17 -7.74 4.11
C LEU A 64 -3.98 -6.96 3.55
N TRP A 65 -2.82 -7.59 3.47
CA TRP A 65 -1.59 -6.95 2.98
C TRP A 65 -1.69 -6.56 1.49
N VAL A 66 -2.17 -7.49 0.65
CA VAL A 66 -2.33 -7.26 -0.80
C VAL A 66 -3.62 -6.50 -1.13
N GLN A 67 -4.46 -6.18 -0.11
CA GLN A 67 -5.76 -5.50 -0.27
C GLN A 67 -6.75 -6.28 -1.16
N VAL A 68 -6.73 -7.61 -1.07
CA VAL A 68 -7.63 -8.48 -1.84
C VAL A 68 -9.10 -8.16 -1.52
N TYR A 69 -9.44 -8.00 -0.24
CA TYR A 69 -10.81 -7.74 0.20
C TYR A 69 -11.40 -6.43 -0.34
N ASP A 70 -10.56 -5.40 -0.55
CA ASP A 70 -10.99 -4.13 -1.12
C ASP A 70 -11.31 -4.24 -2.61
N ARG A 71 -10.65 -5.18 -3.29
CA ARG A 71 -10.87 -5.44 -4.71
C ARG A 71 -12.05 -6.37 -4.97
N LEU A 72 -12.51 -7.12 -3.97
CA LEU A 72 -13.63 -8.05 -4.11
C LEU A 72 -14.99 -7.35 -3.99
N ASP A 73 -15.05 -6.18 -3.34
CA ASP A 73 -16.30 -5.45 -3.17
C ASP A 73 -16.76 -4.85 -4.52
N GLY A 74 -17.86 -5.34 -5.05
CA GLY A 74 -18.37 -4.95 -6.38
C GLY A 74 -17.57 -5.46 -7.58
N ALA A 75 -16.66 -6.42 -7.41
CA ALA A 75 -15.77 -6.91 -8.47
C ALA A 75 -16.53 -7.77 -9.51
N ASN A 76 -16.01 -7.73 -10.76
CA ASN A 76 -16.46 -8.65 -11.78
C ASN A 76 -15.91 -10.08 -11.53
N ARG A 77 -16.53 -11.09 -12.18
CA ARG A 77 -16.19 -12.51 -11.97
C ARG A 77 -14.72 -12.85 -12.22
N PHE A 78 -14.08 -12.19 -13.16
CA PHE A 78 -12.67 -12.42 -13.48
C PHE A 78 -11.73 -11.93 -12.36
N VAL A 79 -12.01 -10.78 -11.78
CA VAL A 79 -11.25 -10.23 -10.64
C VAL A 79 -11.40 -11.15 -9.43
N ILE A 80 -12.64 -11.60 -9.13
CA ILE A 80 -12.90 -12.56 -8.04
C ILE A 80 -12.10 -13.84 -8.24
N PHE A 81 -12.13 -14.43 -9.43
CA PHE A 81 -11.36 -15.62 -9.76
C PHE A 81 -9.86 -15.43 -9.54
N ARG A 82 -9.29 -14.34 -10.10
CA ARG A 82 -7.87 -14.05 -10.01
C ARG A 82 -7.39 -13.85 -8.57
N GLU A 83 -8.12 -13.06 -7.78
CA GLU A 83 -7.73 -12.75 -6.40
C GLU A 83 -7.91 -13.99 -5.50
N THR A 84 -8.93 -14.81 -5.74
CA THR A 84 -9.12 -16.08 -5.02
C THR A 84 -8.00 -17.09 -5.36
N LEU A 85 -7.58 -17.16 -6.62
CA LEU A 85 -6.48 -18.04 -7.03
C LEU A 85 -5.15 -17.63 -6.36
N LYS A 86 -4.85 -16.34 -6.28
CA LYS A 86 -3.66 -15.83 -5.58
C LYS A 86 -3.64 -16.26 -4.11
N GLN A 87 -4.78 -16.17 -3.43
CA GLN A 87 -4.90 -16.57 -2.02
C GLN A 87 -4.70 -18.07 -1.86
N ALA A 88 -5.32 -18.90 -2.70
CA ALA A 88 -5.15 -20.36 -2.64
C ALA A 88 -3.70 -20.78 -2.89
N ILE A 89 -3.03 -20.16 -3.88
CA ILE A 89 -1.60 -20.38 -4.13
C ILE A 89 -0.76 -19.98 -2.92
N PHE A 90 -1.02 -18.82 -2.33
CA PHE A 90 -0.27 -18.39 -1.15
C PHE A 90 -0.46 -19.35 0.03
N SER A 91 -1.70 -19.79 0.27
CA SER A 91 -2.04 -20.73 1.35
C SER A 91 -1.29 -22.07 1.19
N ILE A 92 -1.32 -22.67 0.00
CA ILE A 92 -0.64 -23.95 -0.24
C ILE A 92 0.88 -23.82 -0.20
N VAL A 93 1.45 -22.74 -0.74
CA VAL A 93 2.89 -22.49 -0.67
C VAL A 93 3.34 -22.33 0.78
N SER A 94 2.56 -21.66 1.62
CA SER A 94 2.87 -21.49 3.05
C SER A 94 2.92 -22.86 3.78
N ILE A 95 1.99 -23.78 3.47
CA ILE A 95 2.00 -25.14 4.05
C ILE A 95 3.20 -25.93 3.51
N ILE A 96 3.49 -25.88 2.21
CA ILE A 96 4.64 -26.58 1.62
C ILE A 96 5.97 -26.10 2.24
N LEU A 97 6.12 -24.80 2.44
CA LEU A 97 7.29 -24.25 3.12
C LEU A 97 7.40 -24.76 4.56
N LEU A 98 6.27 -24.78 5.29
CA LEU A 98 6.24 -25.33 6.65
C LEU A 98 6.61 -26.81 6.68
N ASP A 99 6.05 -27.60 5.76
CA ASP A 99 6.37 -29.03 5.58
C ASP A 99 7.86 -29.24 5.34
N TYR A 100 8.45 -28.45 4.44
CA TYR A 100 9.88 -28.48 4.14
C TYR A 100 10.77 -28.15 5.35
N PHE A 101 10.46 -27.09 6.07
CA PHE A 101 11.27 -26.63 7.23
C PHE A 101 11.14 -27.58 8.44
N LEU A 102 9.95 -28.09 8.70
CA LEU A 102 9.69 -28.97 9.85
C LEU A 102 9.81 -30.45 9.51
N LYS A 103 10.03 -30.82 8.22
CA LYS A 103 10.12 -32.21 7.74
C LYS A 103 8.93 -33.04 8.16
N LEU A 104 7.71 -32.55 7.90
CA LEU A 104 6.46 -33.14 8.38
C LEU A 104 6.01 -34.38 7.55
N ASP A 105 6.56 -34.54 6.36
CA ASP A 105 6.25 -35.63 5.41
C ASP A 105 4.76 -35.71 5.05
N LEU A 106 4.18 -34.57 4.65
CA LEU A 106 2.76 -34.45 4.33
C LEU A 106 2.42 -35.15 3.01
N SER A 107 1.26 -35.80 2.96
CA SER A 107 0.76 -36.45 1.74
C SER A 107 0.53 -35.41 0.63
N ARG A 108 1.16 -35.61 -0.54
CA ARG A 108 1.00 -34.72 -1.72
C ARG A 108 -0.46 -34.66 -2.17
N LEU A 109 -1.20 -35.78 -2.05
CA LEU A 109 -2.62 -35.80 -2.38
C LEU A 109 -3.45 -34.98 -1.43
N PHE A 110 -3.13 -34.97 -0.12
CA PHE A 110 -3.78 -34.09 0.85
C PHE A 110 -3.57 -32.62 0.48
N LEU A 111 -2.35 -32.22 0.12
CA LEU A 111 -2.03 -30.85 -0.28
C LEU A 111 -2.82 -30.41 -1.53
N LEU A 112 -2.92 -31.28 -2.53
CA LEU A 112 -3.70 -31.01 -3.75
C LEU A 112 -5.21 -30.92 -3.46
N LEU A 113 -5.75 -31.84 -2.66
CA LEU A 113 -7.16 -31.81 -2.26
C LEU A 113 -7.49 -30.54 -1.47
N PHE A 114 -6.63 -30.18 -0.51
CA PHE A 114 -6.82 -28.97 0.27
C PHE A 114 -6.81 -27.72 -0.62
N ALA A 115 -5.81 -27.56 -1.49
CA ALA A 115 -5.72 -26.41 -2.38
C ALA A 115 -6.94 -26.30 -3.31
N GLY A 116 -7.36 -27.42 -3.90
CA GLY A 116 -8.53 -27.46 -4.79
C GLY A 116 -9.84 -27.14 -4.06
N LEU A 117 -10.09 -27.79 -2.92
CA LEU A 117 -11.29 -27.55 -2.12
C LEU A 117 -11.33 -26.12 -1.56
N GLN A 118 -10.21 -25.61 -1.03
CA GLN A 118 -10.13 -24.24 -0.55
C GLN A 118 -10.46 -23.24 -1.68
N PHE A 119 -9.84 -23.41 -2.84
CA PHE A 119 -10.09 -22.54 -4.00
C PHE A 119 -11.57 -22.57 -4.41
N VAL A 120 -12.17 -23.75 -4.53
CA VAL A 120 -13.57 -23.90 -4.95
C VAL A 120 -14.52 -23.30 -3.90
N CYS A 121 -14.34 -23.61 -2.62
CA CYS A 121 -15.19 -23.08 -1.54
C CYS A 121 -15.14 -21.55 -1.49
N LEU A 122 -13.95 -20.96 -1.54
CA LEU A 122 -13.79 -19.51 -1.55
C LEU A 122 -14.39 -18.86 -2.80
N LEU A 123 -14.17 -19.48 -3.97
CA LEU A 123 -14.68 -18.98 -5.24
C LEU A 123 -16.21 -18.97 -5.29
N VAL A 124 -16.83 -20.09 -4.90
CA VAL A 124 -18.30 -20.22 -4.85
C VAL A 124 -18.92 -19.22 -3.88
N PHE A 125 -18.34 -19.10 -2.68
CA PHE A 125 -18.82 -18.12 -1.70
C PHE A 125 -18.71 -16.68 -2.24
N ARG A 126 -17.57 -16.31 -2.80
CA ARG A 126 -17.34 -14.93 -3.27
C ARG A 126 -18.16 -14.58 -4.50
N TRP A 127 -18.45 -15.52 -5.39
CA TRP A 127 -19.35 -15.32 -6.51
C TRP A 127 -20.78 -15.02 -6.07
N ASN A 128 -21.20 -15.61 -4.95
CA ASN A 128 -22.52 -15.43 -4.39
C ASN A 128 -22.58 -14.38 -3.27
N ALA A 129 -21.43 -13.85 -2.85
CA ALA A 129 -21.35 -12.90 -1.73
C ALA A 129 -22.18 -11.64 -1.95
N GLY A 130 -22.23 -11.10 -3.19
CA GLY A 130 -23.07 -9.96 -3.54
C GLY A 130 -24.57 -10.24 -3.34
N SER A 131 -25.02 -11.42 -3.72
CA SER A 131 -26.42 -11.86 -3.51
C SER A 131 -26.73 -12.11 -2.03
N LEU A 132 -25.80 -12.74 -1.30
CA LEU A 132 -25.91 -12.97 0.14
C LEU A 132 -25.96 -11.66 0.95
N VAL A 133 -25.10 -10.72 0.64
CA VAL A 133 -25.11 -9.38 1.26
C VAL A 133 -26.42 -8.66 0.91
N GLY A 134 -26.94 -8.81 -0.30
CA GLY A 134 -28.23 -8.28 -0.73
C GLY A 134 -29.41 -8.89 0.04
N VAL A 135 -29.39 -10.21 0.26
CA VAL A 135 -30.43 -10.92 1.04
C VAL A 135 -30.36 -10.51 2.52
N ILE A 136 -29.15 -10.49 3.11
CA ILE A 136 -28.97 -10.05 4.50
C ILE A 136 -29.41 -8.61 4.69
N ARG A 137 -29.18 -7.73 3.72
CA ARG A 137 -29.67 -6.34 3.77
C ARG A 137 -31.19 -6.24 3.67
N ARG A 138 -31.82 -7.06 2.84
CA ARG A 138 -33.29 -7.08 2.72
C ARG A 138 -33.99 -7.62 3.97
N GLU A 139 -33.38 -8.60 4.63
CA GLU A 139 -33.96 -9.27 5.80
C GLU A 139 -33.66 -8.54 7.12
N PHE A 140 -32.45 -7.96 7.27
CA PHE A 140 -31.96 -7.38 8.51
C PHE A 140 -31.67 -5.88 8.45
N GLY A 141 -31.65 -5.26 7.30
CA GLY A 141 -31.49 -3.83 7.11
C GLY A 141 -32.46 -3.37 6.06
N GLY A 142 -33.56 -2.72 6.45
CA GLY A 142 -34.54 -2.16 5.54
C GLY A 142 -33.88 -1.33 4.41
N GLN A 143 -34.67 -0.99 3.40
CA GLN A 143 -34.21 -0.04 2.37
C GLN A 143 -33.76 1.25 3.05
N LEU A 144 -32.55 1.72 2.73
CA LEU A 144 -32.07 2.97 3.25
C LEU A 144 -32.62 4.11 2.39
N ASN A 145 -33.57 4.83 2.94
CA ASN A 145 -34.24 5.94 2.29
C ASN A 145 -33.42 7.22 2.46
N VAL A 146 -32.93 7.76 1.36
CA VAL A 146 -32.05 8.93 1.34
C VAL A 146 -32.75 10.11 0.71
N LEU A 147 -32.74 11.24 1.38
CA LEU A 147 -33.20 12.53 0.88
C LEU A 147 -31.96 13.41 0.58
N ILE A 148 -31.97 14.11 -0.55
CA ILE A 148 -30.91 15.08 -0.86
C ILE A 148 -31.45 16.47 -0.65
N TYR A 149 -30.74 17.25 0.18
CA TYR A 149 -30.95 18.69 0.34
C TYR A 149 -29.92 19.46 -0.45
N GLY A 150 -30.32 20.24 -1.44
CA GLY A 150 -29.45 21.04 -2.29
C GLY A 150 -29.99 21.19 -3.69
N ARG A 151 -29.30 22.01 -4.51
CA ARG A 151 -29.64 22.32 -5.90
C ARG A 151 -28.43 22.34 -6.81
N GLY A 152 -28.68 22.22 -8.11
CA GLY A 152 -27.63 22.28 -9.15
C GLY A 152 -26.85 21.00 -9.33
N GLU A 153 -25.76 21.08 -10.05
CA GLU A 153 -24.95 19.95 -10.56
C GLU A 153 -24.52 18.98 -9.46
N ARG A 154 -24.13 19.50 -8.28
CA ARG A 154 -23.72 18.67 -7.13
C ARG A 154 -24.80 17.76 -6.60
N ALA A 155 -26.02 18.28 -6.47
CA ALA A 155 -27.15 17.48 -6.00
C ALA A 155 -27.55 16.44 -7.04
N GLU A 156 -27.47 16.77 -8.32
CA GLU A 156 -27.74 15.87 -9.43
C GLU A 156 -26.70 14.75 -9.53
N ASP A 157 -25.40 15.05 -9.39
CA ASP A 157 -24.33 14.07 -9.37
C ASP A 157 -24.50 13.08 -8.22
N LEU A 158 -24.82 13.57 -7.01
CA LEU A 158 -25.10 12.70 -5.86
C LEU A 158 -26.34 11.84 -6.11
N ALA A 159 -27.40 12.40 -6.70
CA ALA A 159 -28.61 11.66 -7.05
C ALA A 159 -28.30 10.56 -8.08
N GLN A 160 -27.49 10.85 -9.08
CA GLN A 160 -27.04 9.86 -10.07
C GLN A 160 -26.21 8.75 -9.42
N GLN A 161 -25.27 9.10 -8.55
CA GLN A 161 -24.45 8.12 -7.81
C GLN A 161 -25.32 7.19 -6.93
N ILE A 162 -26.35 7.73 -6.26
CA ILE A 162 -27.27 6.94 -5.46
C ILE A 162 -28.08 6.00 -6.35
N ARG A 163 -28.59 6.47 -7.50
CA ARG A 163 -29.35 5.66 -8.46
C ARG A 163 -28.52 4.53 -9.04
N LEU A 164 -27.26 4.80 -9.40
CA LEU A 164 -26.32 3.78 -9.89
C LEU A 164 -26.03 2.71 -8.81
N ASN A 165 -26.03 3.10 -7.56
CA ASN A 165 -25.80 2.21 -6.42
C ASN A 165 -27.12 1.67 -5.78
N ALA A 166 -28.27 1.88 -6.39
CA ALA A 166 -29.59 1.43 -5.89
C ALA A 166 -29.66 -0.10 -5.70
N ALA A 167 -28.90 -0.88 -6.47
CA ALA A 167 -28.73 -2.32 -6.27
C ALA A 167 -28.19 -2.70 -4.87
N ALA A 168 -27.62 -1.75 -4.15
CA ALA A 168 -27.09 -1.92 -2.79
C ALA A 168 -28.16 -1.67 -1.68
N GLY A 169 -29.46 -1.52 -2.03
CA GLY A 169 -30.56 -1.32 -1.07
C GLY A 169 -30.70 0.13 -0.59
N THR A 170 -30.21 1.11 -1.34
CA THR A 170 -30.40 2.54 -1.09
C THR A 170 -31.44 3.08 -2.06
N GLN A 171 -32.47 3.75 -1.55
CA GLN A 171 -33.51 4.39 -2.34
C GLN A 171 -33.44 5.91 -2.18
N LEU A 172 -33.39 6.62 -3.30
CA LEU A 172 -33.50 8.07 -3.31
C LEU A 172 -34.98 8.44 -3.22
N LEU A 173 -35.40 9.12 -2.13
CA LEU A 173 -36.75 9.63 -1.96
C LEU A 173 -37.02 10.86 -2.84
N GLY A 174 -36.03 11.75 -2.93
CA GLY A 174 -36.15 12.96 -3.72
C GLY A 174 -34.98 13.93 -3.49
N MET A 175 -35.03 15.04 -4.23
CA MET A 175 -34.17 16.19 -4.01
C MET A 175 -35.03 17.38 -3.61
N VAL A 176 -34.63 18.06 -2.54
CA VAL A 176 -35.34 19.23 -1.99
C VAL A 176 -34.33 20.35 -1.77
N HIS A 177 -34.79 21.61 -1.80
CA HIS A 177 -33.93 22.78 -1.64
C HIS A 177 -34.47 23.80 -0.64
N GLU A 178 -35.62 23.49 -0.04
CA GLU A 178 -36.23 24.32 0.99
C GLU A 178 -36.24 23.55 2.31
N PRO A 179 -35.91 24.16 3.47
CA PRO A 179 -35.96 23.51 4.77
C PRO A 179 -37.33 22.89 5.10
N ASP A 180 -38.43 23.59 4.75
CA ASP A 180 -39.77 23.12 5.01
C ASP A 180 -40.12 21.86 4.21
N ALA A 181 -39.53 21.67 3.04
CA ALA A 181 -39.69 20.44 2.26
C ALA A 181 -38.99 19.24 2.93
N VAL A 182 -37.86 19.45 3.62
CA VAL A 182 -37.23 18.41 4.45
C VAL A 182 -38.12 18.06 5.62
N ARG A 183 -38.63 19.06 6.35
CA ARG A 183 -39.57 18.86 7.47
C ARG A 183 -40.84 18.08 7.06
N SER A 184 -41.37 18.40 5.90
CA SER A 184 -42.52 17.64 5.35
C SER A 184 -42.12 16.20 5.00
N ALA A 185 -40.97 16.01 4.36
CA ALA A 185 -40.51 14.67 4.01
C ALA A 185 -40.24 13.80 5.24
N LEU A 186 -39.69 14.38 6.32
CA LEU A 186 -39.46 13.67 7.60
C LEU A 186 -40.79 13.22 8.26
N ARG A 187 -41.86 13.99 8.09
CA ARG A 187 -43.17 13.66 8.65
C ARG A 187 -43.97 12.65 7.79
N GLU A 188 -43.81 12.72 6.47
CA GLU A 188 -44.62 11.93 5.52
C GLU A 188 -43.94 10.62 5.10
N HIS A 189 -42.63 10.53 5.21
CA HIS A 189 -41.83 9.40 4.75
C HIS A 189 -40.85 8.92 5.83
N ILE A 190 -40.48 7.65 5.74
CA ILE A 190 -39.38 7.12 6.54
C ILE A 190 -38.08 7.58 5.85
N VAL A 191 -37.41 8.56 6.45
CA VAL A 191 -36.10 9.06 5.99
C VAL A 191 -34.99 8.54 6.91
N ASP A 192 -34.08 7.77 6.40
CA ASP A 192 -32.97 7.24 7.18
C ASP A 192 -31.74 8.18 7.15
N GLU A 193 -31.63 8.95 6.07
CA GLU A 193 -30.46 9.81 5.87
C GLU A 193 -30.79 11.04 5.01
N VAL A 194 -30.30 12.21 5.42
CA VAL A 194 -30.35 13.45 4.63
C VAL A 194 -28.93 13.80 4.19
N LEU A 195 -28.72 13.94 2.87
CA LEU A 195 -27.45 14.37 2.26
C LEU A 195 -27.53 15.84 1.89
N PHE A 196 -26.71 16.66 2.52
CA PHE A 196 -26.59 18.08 2.23
C PHE A 196 -25.57 18.32 1.12
N ALA A 197 -26.05 18.78 -0.03
CA ALA A 197 -25.26 19.13 -1.21
C ALA A 197 -25.30 20.67 -1.43
N VAL A 198 -24.78 21.40 -0.47
CA VAL A 198 -24.81 22.88 -0.44
C VAL A 198 -23.42 23.48 -0.47
N PRO A 199 -23.26 24.68 -1.01
CA PRO A 199 -22.01 25.41 -0.94
C PRO A 199 -21.71 25.83 0.51
N PRO A 200 -20.42 26.10 0.84
CA PRO A 200 -20.01 26.47 2.21
C PRO A 200 -20.71 27.69 2.77
N GLU A 201 -21.07 28.64 1.90
CA GLU A 201 -21.72 29.90 2.25
C GLU A 201 -23.16 29.71 2.80
N GLU A 202 -23.82 28.65 2.38
CA GLU A 202 -25.20 28.31 2.80
C GLU A 202 -25.26 27.50 4.11
N LEU A 203 -24.11 26.96 4.57
CA LEU A 203 -24.07 26.07 5.74
C LEU A 203 -24.52 26.73 7.04
N SER A 204 -24.18 27.98 7.25
CA SER A 204 -24.53 28.71 8.49
C SER A 204 -26.05 28.87 8.68
N GLY A 205 -26.82 28.83 7.58
CA GLY A 205 -28.29 28.91 7.64
C GLY A 205 -29.01 27.59 7.89
N LEU A 206 -28.27 26.48 7.96
CA LEU A 206 -28.84 25.12 8.07
C LEU A 206 -28.68 24.48 9.45
N GLU A 207 -28.14 25.23 10.44
CA GLU A 207 -27.90 24.72 11.79
C GLU A 207 -29.17 24.15 12.43
N GLU A 208 -30.30 24.88 12.32
CA GLU A 208 -31.60 24.47 12.85
C GLU A 208 -32.07 23.17 12.20
N LEU A 209 -31.91 23.04 10.88
CA LEU A 209 -32.33 21.83 10.14
C LEU A 209 -31.46 20.62 10.50
N PHE A 210 -30.17 20.83 10.77
CA PHE A 210 -29.31 19.78 11.29
C PHE A 210 -29.73 19.33 12.69
N LEU A 211 -30.10 20.25 13.56
CA LEU A 211 -30.59 19.95 14.91
C LEU A 211 -31.90 19.16 14.85
N GLU A 212 -32.85 19.57 14.02
CA GLU A 212 -34.12 18.85 13.81
C GLU A 212 -33.90 17.40 13.33
N CYS A 213 -32.97 17.21 12.36
CA CYS A 213 -32.64 15.86 11.91
C CYS A 213 -31.97 15.02 13.03
N ASP A 214 -31.14 15.64 13.88
CA ASP A 214 -30.47 14.95 15.00
C ASP A 214 -31.48 14.56 16.09
N GLU A 215 -32.41 15.44 16.42
CA GLU A 215 -33.52 15.19 17.36
C GLU A 215 -34.42 14.05 16.90
N GLU A 216 -34.70 13.93 15.60
CA GLU A 216 -35.46 12.83 15.01
C GLU A 216 -34.60 11.55 14.79
N GLY A 217 -33.31 11.59 15.11
CA GLY A 217 -32.39 10.47 14.93
C GLY A 217 -32.08 10.16 13.47
N VAL A 218 -32.30 11.09 12.56
CA VAL A 218 -32.07 10.97 11.13
C VAL A 218 -30.58 11.32 10.89
N ARG A 219 -29.88 10.43 10.17
CA ARG A 219 -28.46 10.65 9.88
C ARG A 219 -28.28 11.78 8.88
N THR A 220 -27.45 12.75 9.22
CA THR A 220 -27.08 13.84 8.33
C THR A 220 -25.68 13.61 7.75
N ARG A 221 -25.49 13.95 6.48
CA ARG A 221 -24.19 13.99 5.80
C ARG A 221 -24.06 15.25 4.98
N LEU A 222 -22.88 15.80 4.99
CA LEU A 222 -22.52 16.96 4.20
C LEU A 222 -21.56 16.56 3.09
N SER A 223 -21.87 16.96 1.86
CA SER A 223 -20.96 16.89 0.73
C SER A 223 -19.90 17.99 0.87
N ILE A 224 -18.65 17.61 1.08
CA ILE A 224 -17.55 18.55 1.34
C ILE A 224 -16.75 18.73 0.06
N GLU A 225 -16.96 19.85 -0.62
CA GLU A 225 -16.15 20.31 -1.74
C GLU A 225 -15.73 21.77 -1.53
N PHE A 226 -15.03 22.02 -0.44
CA PHE A 226 -14.56 23.39 -0.16
C PHE A 226 -13.52 23.89 -1.18
N PHE A 227 -12.77 22.96 -1.77
CA PHE A 227 -11.66 23.29 -2.68
C PHE A 227 -11.65 22.33 -3.89
N PRO A 228 -12.41 22.62 -4.97
CA PRO A 228 -12.57 21.69 -6.10
C PRO A 228 -11.27 21.36 -6.87
N HIS A 229 -10.21 22.16 -6.67
CA HIS A 229 -8.92 21.95 -7.34
C HIS A 229 -7.86 21.30 -6.46
N VAL A 230 -8.22 20.82 -5.26
CA VAL A 230 -7.28 20.19 -4.32
C VAL A 230 -7.45 18.69 -4.38
N ASN A 231 -6.49 18.01 -5.01
CA ASN A 231 -6.39 16.55 -5.01
C ASN A 231 -5.90 16.03 -3.66
N SER A 232 -6.63 16.32 -2.60
CA SER A 232 -6.31 15.88 -1.25
C SER A 232 -7.41 14.97 -0.73
N GLU A 233 -7.01 13.89 -0.03
CA GLU A 233 -7.96 13.13 0.77
C GLU A 233 -8.42 13.99 1.95
N VAL A 234 -9.73 14.01 2.19
CA VAL A 234 -10.35 14.75 3.31
C VAL A 234 -10.82 13.75 4.34
N TYR A 235 -10.38 13.92 5.56
CA TYR A 235 -10.82 13.09 6.69
C TYR A 235 -11.07 13.92 7.94
N LEU A 236 -11.96 13.43 8.78
CA LEU A 236 -12.27 14.04 10.08
C LEU A 236 -11.22 13.60 11.10
N ASP A 237 -10.56 14.57 11.69
CA ASP A 237 -9.58 14.40 12.77
C ASP A 237 -10.03 15.14 14.02
N ARG A 238 -9.30 15.02 15.12
CA ARG A 238 -9.57 15.74 16.38
C ARG A 238 -8.29 16.28 16.98
N LEU A 239 -8.33 17.56 17.34
CA LEU A 239 -7.31 18.17 18.17
C LEU A 239 -7.89 18.37 19.59
N GLY A 240 -7.66 17.41 20.48
CA GLY A 240 -8.34 17.36 21.77
C GLY A 240 -9.85 17.20 21.58
N PRO A 241 -10.70 18.07 22.14
CA PRO A 241 -12.16 18.02 21.97
C PRO A 241 -12.62 18.59 20.61
N THR A 242 -11.78 19.33 19.90
CA THR A 242 -12.18 20.07 18.69
C THR A 242 -12.10 19.17 17.45
N PRO A 243 -13.23 18.94 16.72
CA PRO A 243 -13.21 18.23 15.45
C PRO A 243 -12.57 19.12 14.38
N MET A 244 -11.73 18.50 13.53
CA MET A 244 -11.01 19.18 12.45
C MET A 244 -11.16 18.41 11.14
N LEU A 245 -11.37 19.15 10.04
CA LEU A 245 -11.24 18.59 8.69
C LEU A 245 -9.79 18.71 8.24
N THR A 246 -9.16 17.57 8.01
CA THR A 246 -7.77 17.50 7.56
C THR A 246 -7.72 17.18 6.07
N PHE A 247 -7.00 18.01 5.32
CA PHE A 247 -6.73 17.82 3.89
C PHE A 247 -5.30 17.32 3.73
N SER A 248 -5.13 16.12 3.20
CA SER A 248 -3.81 15.55 2.97
C SER A 248 -3.64 15.04 1.54
N ALA A 249 -2.56 15.47 0.92
CA ALA A 249 -2.14 15.00 -0.41
C ALA A 249 -1.09 13.87 -0.34
N THR A 250 -0.89 13.28 0.83
CA THR A 250 0.09 12.22 1.07
C THR A 250 -0.56 11.06 1.82
N PRO A 251 -0.01 9.84 1.75
CA PRO A 251 -0.56 8.70 2.47
C PRO A 251 -0.70 8.99 3.97
N THR A 252 -1.91 8.83 4.50
CA THR A 252 -2.26 9.15 5.89
C THR A 252 -2.54 7.91 6.75
N ASP A 253 -2.56 6.73 6.15
CA ASP A 253 -2.83 5.48 6.87
C ASP A 253 -1.64 5.11 7.77
N GLU A 254 -1.72 5.53 9.03
CA GLU A 254 -0.66 5.32 10.03
C GLU A 254 -0.34 3.84 10.24
N VAL A 255 -1.34 2.96 10.16
CA VAL A 255 -1.14 1.51 10.33
C VAL A 255 -0.30 0.97 9.19
N LYS A 256 -0.60 1.36 7.93
CA LYS A 256 0.19 0.96 6.78
C LYS A 256 1.60 1.54 6.82
N LEU A 257 1.75 2.80 7.25
CA LEU A 257 3.06 3.43 7.41
C LEU A 257 3.90 2.76 8.51
N LEU A 258 3.25 2.34 9.62
CA LEU A 258 3.91 1.55 10.66
C LEU A 258 4.32 0.16 10.13
N ALA A 259 3.41 -0.53 9.44
CA ALA A 259 3.72 -1.82 8.82
C ALA A 259 4.90 -1.70 7.83
N LYS A 260 4.90 -0.65 6.99
CA LYS A 260 6.04 -0.33 6.12
C LYS A 260 7.33 -0.19 6.94
N ARG A 261 7.29 0.55 8.04
CA ARG A 261 8.46 0.77 8.90
C ARG A 261 9.00 -0.52 9.50
N VAL A 262 8.12 -1.42 9.96
CA VAL A 262 8.50 -2.75 10.47
C VAL A 262 9.15 -3.59 9.36
N VAL A 263 8.56 -3.64 8.17
CA VAL A 263 9.12 -4.35 7.01
C VAL A 263 10.49 -3.77 6.63
N ASP A 264 10.61 -2.44 6.52
CA ASP A 264 11.88 -1.77 6.23
C ASP A 264 12.96 -2.14 7.24
N PHE A 265 12.64 -2.11 8.53
CA PHE A 265 13.57 -2.43 9.61
C PHE A 265 14.03 -3.90 9.56
N VAL A 266 13.08 -4.84 9.47
CA VAL A 266 13.38 -6.27 9.44
C VAL A 266 14.19 -6.64 8.20
N VAL A 267 13.75 -6.22 7.02
CA VAL A 267 14.43 -6.55 5.76
C VAL A 267 15.81 -5.89 5.71
N ALA A 268 15.94 -4.63 6.10
CA ALA A 268 17.24 -3.96 6.14
C ALA A 268 18.20 -4.64 7.12
N GLY A 269 17.73 -5.07 8.29
CA GLY A 269 18.53 -5.80 9.27
C GLY A 269 19.03 -7.14 8.74
N VAL A 270 18.14 -7.92 8.13
CA VAL A 270 18.48 -9.21 7.52
C VAL A 270 19.49 -9.04 6.37
N VAL A 271 19.23 -8.09 5.46
CA VAL A 271 20.13 -7.85 4.33
C VAL A 271 21.48 -7.34 4.81
N LEU A 272 21.54 -6.47 5.82
CA LEU A 272 22.78 -5.96 6.39
C LEU A 272 23.58 -7.09 7.04
N LEU A 273 22.93 -7.98 7.76
CA LEU A 273 23.58 -9.15 8.38
C LEU A 273 24.13 -10.11 7.33
N LEU A 274 23.33 -10.47 6.32
CA LEU A 274 23.76 -11.38 5.26
C LEU A 274 24.85 -10.79 4.37
N SER A 275 24.83 -9.47 4.14
CA SER A 275 25.85 -8.78 3.35
C SER A 275 27.09 -8.39 4.16
N SER A 276 27.15 -8.66 5.47
CA SER A 276 28.26 -8.27 6.31
C SER A 276 29.65 -8.76 5.82
N PRO A 277 29.85 -9.99 5.29
CA PRO A 277 31.13 -10.39 4.72
C PRO A 277 31.52 -9.52 3.51
N VAL A 278 30.55 -9.23 2.63
CA VAL A 278 30.76 -8.37 1.46
C VAL A 278 31.12 -6.95 1.89
N LEU A 279 30.48 -6.43 2.93
CA LEU A 279 30.77 -5.10 3.48
C LEU A 279 32.21 -5.02 4.02
N VAL A 280 32.64 -6.04 4.77
CA VAL A 280 34.03 -6.09 5.30
C VAL A 280 35.06 -6.15 4.17
N ILE A 281 34.85 -7.05 3.20
CA ILE A 281 35.76 -7.17 2.05
C ILE A 281 35.80 -5.85 1.25
N SER A 282 34.63 -5.25 0.99
CA SER A 282 34.54 -3.97 0.28
C SER A 282 35.28 -2.84 1.03
N ALA A 283 35.12 -2.80 2.36
CA ALA A 283 35.82 -1.82 3.21
C ALA A 283 37.33 -1.95 3.10
N LEU A 284 37.85 -3.18 3.14
CA LEU A 284 39.26 -3.46 2.97
C LEU A 284 39.78 -3.06 1.58
N LEU A 285 39.04 -3.44 0.52
CA LEU A 285 39.41 -3.08 -0.86
C LEU A 285 39.41 -1.56 -1.08
N VAL A 286 38.43 -0.82 -0.54
CA VAL A 286 38.41 0.64 -0.60
C VAL A 286 39.58 1.25 0.14
N LYS A 287 39.94 0.73 1.33
CA LYS A 287 41.06 1.23 2.13
C LYS A 287 42.41 1.02 1.45
N LEU A 288 42.57 -0.12 0.78
CA LEU A 288 43.80 -0.47 0.08
C LEU A 288 43.92 0.21 -1.29
N SER A 289 42.81 0.58 -1.93
CA SER A 289 42.84 1.14 -3.30
C SER A 289 43.15 2.62 -3.38
N SER A 290 42.92 3.38 -2.32
CA SER A 290 43.18 4.84 -2.30
C SER A 290 43.27 5.39 -0.89
N ALA A 291 44.00 6.50 -0.72
CA ALA A 291 44.12 7.24 0.54
C ALA A 291 42.74 7.82 0.98
N GLY A 292 42.55 7.97 2.31
CA GLY A 292 41.35 8.56 2.88
C GLY A 292 40.40 7.58 3.58
N GLY A 293 39.20 8.06 3.95
CA GLY A 293 38.18 7.29 4.69
C GLY A 293 37.48 6.24 3.84
N VAL A 294 37.03 5.13 4.45
CA VAL A 294 36.33 4.04 3.75
C VAL A 294 34.88 4.45 3.39
N VAL A 295 34.21 5.18 4.30
CA VAL A 295 32.84 5.58 4.16
C VAL A 295 32.78 7.05 3.73
N PHE A 296 32.12 7.29 2.64
CA PHE A 296 31.73 8.62 2.17
C PHE A 296 30.43 9.05 2.87
N ARG A 297 30.40 10.28 3.32
CA ARG A 297 29.26 10.88 4.03
C ARG A 297 28.79 12.10 3.26
N GLN A 298 27.48 12.19 3.03
CA GLN A 298 26.88 13.32 2.33
C GLN A 298 25.57 13.74 3.00
N ARG A 299 25.36 15.05 3.15
CA ARG A 299 24.08 15.57 3.62
C ARG A 299 23.02 15.40 2.55
N ARG A 300 21.87 14.89 2.95
CA ARG A 300 20.70 14.68 2.10
C ARG A 300 19.44 15.13 2.83
N CYS A 301 18.40 15.45 2.07
CA CYS A 301 17.09 15.77 2.59
C CYS A 301 16.23 14.51 2.70
N GLY A 302 15.68 14.27 3.86
CA GLY A 302 14.75 13.18 4.18
C GLY A 302 13.31 13.66 4.30
N LEU A 303 12.55 12.96 5.15
CA LEU A 303 11.13 13.26 5.40
C LEU A 303 10.95 14.71 5.87
N ASN A 304 10.00 15.41 5.23
CA ASN A 304 9.70 16.83 5.48
C ASN A 304 10.89 17.78 5.29
N GLY A 305 11.87 17.37 4.46
CA GLY A 305 13.05 18.18 4.19
C GLY A 305 14.11 18.18 5.29
N ARG A 306 13.94 17.35 6.34
CA ARG A 306 14.94 17.24 7.43
C ARG A 306 16.24 16.65 6.88
N GLU A 307 17.35 17.32 7.14
CA GLU A 307 18.66 16.85 6.71
C GLU A 307 19.12 15.64 7.53
N PHE A 308 19.75 14.69 6.84
CA PHE A 308 20.39 13.53 7.44
C PHE A 308 21.73 13.23 6.72
N VAL A 309 22.59 12.44 7.35
CA VAL A 309 23.86 11.99 6.77
C VAL A 309 23.66 10.65 6.09
N LEU A 310 23.80 10.64 4.78
CA LEU A 310 23.77 9.43 3.96
C LEU A 310 25.15 8.76 3.95
N TYR A 311 25.18 7.45 4.12
CA TYR A 311 26.41 6.65 4.14
C TYR A 311 26.55 5.83 2.86
N LYS A 312 27.75 5.92 2.23
CA LYS A 312 28.13 5.07 1.09
C LYS A 312 29.58 4.63 1.24
N PHE A 313 29.97 3.56 0.56
CA PHE A 313 31.41 3.35 0.38
C PHE A 313 31.99 4.40 -0.55
N ARG A 314 33.21 4.82 -0.26
CA ARG A 314 33.95 5.71 -1.14
C ARG A 314 34.28 4.99 -2.43
N SER A 315 33.73 5.48 -3.54
CA SER A 315 33.95 4.96 -4.89
C SER A 315 34.82 5.89 -5.77
N MET A 316 35.14 7.09 -5.25
CA MET A 316 35.90 8.13 -5.94
C MET A 316 37.22 8.47 -5.17
N VAL A 317 38.11 9.15 -5.83
CA VAL A 317 39.32 9.73 -5.21
C VAL A 317 38.99 10.73 -4.12
N GLU A 318 39.89 10.98 -3.18
CA GLU A 318 39.63 11.79 -1.99
C GLU A 318 39.24 13.23 -2.32
N ASN A 319 39.78 13.82 -3.36
CA ASN A 319 39.51 15.19 -3.81
C ASN A 319 38.45 15.29 -4.91
N ALA A 320 37.58 14.25 -5.07
CA ALA A 320 36.58 14.17 -6.15
C ALA A 320 35.61 15.34 -6.16
N GLU A 321 35.25 15.91 -5.00
CA GLU A 321 34.32 17.07 -4.94
C GLU A 321 35.02 18.36 -5.45
N ALA A 322 36.27 18.57 -5.13
CA ALA A 322 37.07 19.70 -5.67
C ALA A 322 37.25 19.60 -7.20
N LEU A 323 37.33 18.37 -7.71
CA LEU A 323 37.46 18.11 -9.15
C LEU A 323 36.11 18.26 -9.90
N LYS A 324 35.01 18.41 -9.20
CA LYS A 324 33.67 18.49 -9.81
C LYS A 324 33.49 19.69 -10.75
N GLU A 325 34.04 20.85 -10.38
CA GLU A 325 34.02 22.05 -11.21
C GLU A 325 34.86 21.88 -12.47
N GLN A 326 36.03 21.27 -12.35
CA GLN A 326 36.90 20.99 -13.49
C GLN A 326 36.26 20.12 -14.55
N TYR A 327 35.46 19.14 -14.13
CA TYR A 327 34.75 18.22 -15.02
C TYR A 327 33.28 18.60 -15.29
N ALA A 328 32.86 19.81 -14.94
CA ALA A 328 31.47 20.26 -15.11
C ALA A 328 31.02 20.22 -16.60
N HIS A 329 31.93 20.44 -17.52
CA HIS A 329 31.67 20.40 -18.96
C HIS A 329 31.31 19.01 -19.51
N LEU A 330 31.64 17.94 -18.77
CA LEU A 330 31.30 16.56 -19.10
C LEU A 330 29.97 16.10 -18.51
N ASN A 331 29.29 16.97 -17.76
CA ASN A 331 28.03 16.64 -17.13
C ASN A 331 26.91 16.50 -18.15
N VAL A 332 26.25 15.34 -18.17
CA VAL A 332 25.16 15.03 -19.11
C VAL A 332 23.76 15.28 -18.52
N LYS A 333 23.65 15.67 -17.25
CA LYS A 333 22.36 15.89 -16.58
C LYS A 333 22.26 17.22 -15.86
N GLN A 334 21.12 17.91 -16.02
CA GLN A 334 20.93 19.26 -15.45
C GLN A 334 20.77 19.29 -13.91
N LEU A 335 20.05 18.36 -13.31
CA LEU A 335 19.78 18.36 -11.87
C LEU A 335 20.74 17.47 -11.07
N ASN A 336 21.15 16.34 -11.63
CA ASN A 336 22.07 15.41 -11.00
C ASN A 336 23.38 15.42 -11.77
N PHE A 337 24.48 15.75 -11.09
CA PHE A 337 25.79 15.71 -11.71
C PHE A 337 26.17 14.28 -12.08
N LYS A 338 26.23 13.98 -13.37
CA LYS A 338 26.61 12.67 -13.88
C LYS A 338 27.53 12.77 -15.09
N ILE A 339 28.67 12.08 -15.03
CA ILE A 339 29.67 11.98 -16.11
C ILE A 339 29.75 10.51 -16.52
N PRO A 340 29.54 10.17 -17.82
CA PRO A 340 29.84 8.85 -18.35
C PRO A 340 31.34 8.55 -18.19
N ASN A 341 31.69 7.35 -17.69
CA ASN A 341 33.09 6.98 -17.41
C ASN A 341 33.86 8.00 -16.56
N ASP A 342 33.23 8.45 -15.47
CA ASP A 342 33.74 9.50 -14.57
C ASP A 342 35.22 9.23 -14.18
N PRO A 343 36.18 10.12 -14.56
CA PRO A 343 37.58 9.94 -14.30
C PRO A 343 37.96 9.96 -12.81
N ARG A 344 37.07 10.43 -11.98
CA ARG A 344 37.24 10.47 -10.51
C ARG A 344 37.04 9.11 -9.85
N LEU A 345 36.49 8.12 -10.59
CA LEU A 345 36.24 6.77 -10.06
C LEU A 345 37.53 5.98 -9.87
N THR A 346 37.69 5.40 -8.69
CA THR A 346 38.74 4.40 -8.47
C THR A 346 38.42 3.08 -9.19
N PRO A 347 39.40 2.23 -9.52
CA PRO A 347 39.14 0.90 -10.12
C PRO A 347 38.15 0.06 -9.26
N VAL A 348 38.41 0.01 -7.95
CA VAL A 348 37.51 -0.66 -6.98
C VAL A 348 36.13 0.03 -6.95
N GLY A 349 36.11 1.36 -6.92
CA GLY A 349 34.85 2.14 -6.92
C GLY A 349 34.00 1.88 -8.14
N ARG A 350 34.56 1.68 -9.32
CA ARG A 350 33.85 1.32 -10.55
C ARG A 350 33.15 -0.02 -10.40
N TRP A 351 33.82 -1.01 -9.82
CA TRP A 351 33.28 -2.33 -9.55
C TRP A 351 32.16 -2.27 -8.49
N LEU A 352 32.37 -1.55 -7.37
CA LEU A 352 31.35 -1.36 -6.34
C LEU A 352 30.07 -0.73 -6.89
N ARG A 353 30.19 0.31 -7.73
CA ARG A 353 29.04 0.96 -8.37
C ARG A 353 28.29 0.05 -9.33
N LYS A 354 29.03 -0.74 -10.13
CA LYS A 354 28.40 -1.68 -11.07
C LYS A 354 27.38 -2.60 -10.39
N PHE A 355 27.68 -3.07 -9.19
CA PHE A 355 26.83 -3.96 -8.39
C PHE A 355 26.07 -3.24 -7.28
N SER A 356 26.09 -1.91 -7.24
CA SER A 356 25.47 -1.08 -6.21
C SER A 356 25.91 -1.43 -4.77
N ILE A 357 27.09 -2.07 -4.61
CA ILE A 357 27.65 -2.44 -3.31
C ILE A 357 28.04 -1.19 -2.52
N ASP A 358 28.42 -0.11 -3.22
CA ASP A 358 28.71 1.18 -2.62
C ASP A 358 27.51 1.77 -1.86
N GLU A 359 26.28 1.35 -2.17
CA GLU A 359 25.06 1.82 -1.53
C GLU A 359 24.60 0.98 -0.32
N LEU A 360 25.20 -0.23 -0.10
CA LEU A 360 24.83 -1.09 1.03
C LEU A 360 24.93 -0.41 2.41
N PRO A 361 25.90 0.50 2.70
CA PRO A 361 25.92 1.22 3.97
C PRO A 361 24.67 2.07 4.23
N GLN A 362 23.87 2.42 3.21
CA GLN A 362 22.59 3.13 3.39
C GLN A 362 21.54 2.27 4.11
N LEU A 363 21.67 0.94 4.15
CA LEU A 363 20.83 0.08 4.99
C LEU A 363 20.89 0.50 6.47
N TRP A 364 22.00 1.06 6.92
CA TRP A 364 22.11 1.67 8.24
C TRP A 364 21.20 2.91 8.38
N ASN A 365 21.09 3.74 7.33
CA ASN A 365 20.13 4.85 7.33
C ASN A 365 18.69 4.35 7.37
N VAL A 366 18.39 3.20 6.73
CA VAL A 366 17.06 2.58 6.83
C VAL A 366 16.79 2.11 8.26
N LEU A 367 17.74 1.44 8.92
CA LEU A 367 17.57 1.01 10.32
C LEU A 367 17.37 2.19 11.28
N LYS A 368 18.13 3.28 11.09
CA LYS A 368 17.95 4.52 11.86
C LYS A 368 16.58 5.21 11.64
N GLY A 369 15.96 5.00 10.49
CA GLY A 369 14.70 5.65 10.12
C GLY A 369 14.85 6.91 9.29
N ASP A 370 16.07 7.28 8.91
CA ASP A 370 16.34 8.39 7.98
C ASP A 370 15.81 8.05 6.58
N MET A 371 15.86 6.77 6.21
CA MET A 371 15.46 6.23 4.91
C MET A 371 14.48 5.06 5.04
N SER A 372 13.92 4.66 3.91
CA SER A 372 13.13 3.46 3.67
C SER A 372 13.83 2.58 2.63
N LEU A 373 13.44 1.32 2.50
CA LEU A 373 13.90 0.49 1.39
C LEU A 373 13.38 1.02 0.05
N VAL A 374 12.11 1.42 0.00
CA VAL A 374 11.46 1.97 -1.21
C VAL A 374 10.95 3.38 -0.93
N GLY A 375 11.28 4.31 -1.82
CA GLY A 375 10.83 5.70 -1.71
C GLY A 375 11.52 6.60 -2.73
N PRO A 376 11.16 7.88 -2.82
CA PRO A 376 11.84 8.84 -3.68
C PRO A 376 13.35 8.90 -3.38
N ARG A 377 14.16 9.15 -4.40
CA ARG A 377 15.62 9.27 -4.19
C ARG A 377 15.95 10.42 -3.23
N PRO A 378 16.87 10.24 -2.26
CA PRO A 378 17.28 11.32 -1.37
C PRO A 378 18.03 12.43 -2.14
N ALA A 379 17.48 13.64 -2.13
CA ALA A 379 18.02 14.82 -2.79
C ALA A 379 19.06 15.53 -1.90
N THR A 380 19.98 16.26 -2.51
CA THR A 380 20.87 17.18 -1.77
C THR A 380 20.10 18.46 -1.35
N PRO A 381 20.56 19.18 -0.30
CA PRO A 381 19.98 20.48 0.04
C PRO A 381 19.96 21.46 -1.14
N ASP A 382 21.02 21.50 -1.93
CA ASP A 382 21.14 22.35 -3.11
C ASP A 382 20.12 21.99 -4.23
N GLU A 383 19.83 20.68 -4.40
CA GLU A 383 18.79 20.22 -5.31
C GLU A 383 17.42 20.69 -4.80
N VAL A 384 17.12 20.52 -3.52
CA VAL A 384 15.85 20.90 -2.89
C VAL A 384 15.62 22.41 -2.94
N ALA A 385 16.66 23.21 -2.78
CA ALA A 385 16.60 24.67 -2.90
C ALA A 385 16.09 25.12 -4.28
N ARG A 386 16.39 24.34 -5.33
CA ARG A 386 15.99 24.61 -6.73
C ARG A 386 14.67 23.97 -7.13
N TYR A 387 14.01 23.24 -6.24
CA TYR A 387 12.74 22.59 -6.56
C TYR A 387 11.61 23.58 -6.79
N ALA A 388 10.86 23.39 -7.87
CA ALA A 388 9.57 24.01 -8.06
C ALA A 388 8.58 23.57 -6.96
N ARG A 389 7.53 24.35 -6.75
CA ARG A 389 6.55 24.12 -5.66
C ARG A 389 5.99 22.71 -5.66
N TRP A 390 5.60 22.15 -6.81
CA TRP A 390 5.04 20.83 -6.93
C TRP A 390 6.06 19.70 -6.66
N GLN A 391 7.35 19.93 -6.97
CA GLN A 391 8.42 18.97 -6.78
C GLN A 391 8.75 18.74 -5.29
N ARG A 392 8.47 19.73 -4.43
CA ARG A 392 8.71 19.62 -2.98
C ARG A 392 7.86 18.56 -2.30
N ARG A 393 6.76 18.13 -2.93
CA ARG A 393 5.89 17.08 -2.43
C ARG A 393 6.62 15.73 -2.26
N ARG A 394 7.67 15.48 -3.04
CA ARG A 394 8.50 14.26 -2.88
C ARG A 394 9.17 14.15 -1.49
N LEU A 395 9.35 15.26 -0.80
CA LEU A 395 9.91 15.29 0.55
C LEU A 395 8.90 14.85 1.63
N ARG A 396 7.66 14.62 1.26
CA ARG A 396 6.60 14.16 2.19
C ARG A 396 6.62 12.66 2.45
N MET A 397 7.49 11.91 1.77
CA MET A 397 7.79 10.52 2.09
C MET A 397 9.28 10.34 2.43
N ARG A 398 9.56 9.28 3.23
CA ARG A 398 10.97 8.92 3.48
C ARG A 398 11.65 8.54 2.18
N PRO A 399 12.87 9.03 1.93
CA PRO A 399 13.62 8.66 0.75
C PRO A 399 13.98 7.17 0.79
N GLY A 400 14.01 6.54 -0.39
CA GLY A 400 14.28 5.12 -0.54
C GLY A 400 15.70 4.78 -0.94
N LEU A 401 16.11 3.54 -0.62
CA LEU A 401 17.29 2.92 -1.20
C LEU A 401 17.04 2.57 -2.68
N THR A 402 15.82 2.16 -3.00
CA THR A 402 15.32 2.00 -4.38
C THR A 402 14.02 2.79 -4.59
N CYS A 403 13.62 2.96 -5.84
CA CYS A 403 12.48 3.77 -6.25
C CYS A 403 11.85 3.24 -7.53
N ILE A 404 10.66 3.74 -7.91
CA ILE A 404 9.94 3.29 -9.10
C ILE A 404 10.75 3.52 -10.39
N TRP A 405 11.34 4.70 -10.57
CA TRP A 405 12.13 4.99 -11.77
C TRP A 405 13.45 4.20 -11.84
N ALA A 406 13.99 3.72 -10.70
CA ALA A 406 15.17 2.85 -10.68
C ALA A 406 14.91 1.50 -11.37
N VAL A 407 13.66 1.04 -11.41
CA VAL A 407 13.25 -0.21 -12.07
C VAL A 407 12.64 -0.01 -13.45
N GLU A 408 12.26 1.24 -13.82
CA GLU A 408 11.61 1.55 -15.10
C GLU A 408 12.52 2.13 -16.19
N GLY A 409 13.73 2.54 -15.85
CA GLY A 409 14.63 3.07 -16.90
C GLY A 409 15.87 3.79 -16.38
N ARG A 410 15.98 4.02 -15.06
CA ARG A 410 17.13 4.65 -14.40
C ARG A 410 17.67 5.88 -15.13
N ASP A 411 18.84 5.72 -15.72
CA ASP A 411 19.62 6.81 -16.31
C ASP A 411 19.11 7.32 -17.65
N ARG A 412 18.18 6.61 -18.29
CA ARG A 412 17.60 7.01 -19.58
C ARG A 412 16.49 8.04 -19.43
N LEU A 413 15.99 8.22 -18.20
CA LEU A 413 14.88 9.13 -17.93
C LEU A 413 15.39 10.57 -17.75
N ASP A 414 14.63 11.51 -18.26
CA ASP A 414 14.82 12.93 -17.99
C ASP A 414 14.36 13.28 -16.57
N VAL A 415 14.76 14.44 -16.10
CA VAL A 415 14.50 14.87 -14.73
C VAL A 415 13.01 15.04 -14.45
N GLU A 416 12.25 15.55 -15.41
CA GLU A 416 10.82 15.78 -15.25
C GLU A 416 10.06 14.45 -15.13
N THR A 417 10.40 13.47 -15.95
CA THR A 417 9.84 12.11 -15.85
C THR A 417 10.17 11.44 -14.51
N VAL A 418 11.42 11.57 -14.03
CA VAL A 418 11.80 11.07 -12.70
C VAL A 418 10.93 11.71 -11.60
N MET A 419 10.72 13.02 -11.66
CA MET A 419 9.87 13.72 -10.68
C MET A 419 8.41 13.27 -10.77
N LYS A 420 7.86 13.08 -11.97
CA LYS A 420 6.49 12.57 -12.17
C LYS A 420 6.33 11.15 -11.61
N LEU A 421 7.29 10.26 -11.83
CA LEU A 421 7.29 8.90 -11.28
C LEU A 421 7.39 8.90 -9.75
N ASP A 422 8.17 9.81 -9.16
CA ASP A 422 8.19 9.97 -7.70
C ASP A 422 6.82 10.45 -7.17
N MET A 423 6.11 11.35 -7.89
CA MET A 423 4.75 11.76 -7.52
C MET A 423 3.75 10.60 -7.65
N GLU A 424 3.81 9.85 -8.77
CA GLU A 424 2.97 8.67 -9.00
C GLU A 424 3.16 7.63 -7.89
N TYR A 425 4.41 7.40 -7.45
CA TYR A 425 4.69 6.54 -6.32
C TYR A 425 4.02 7.02 -5.03
N ILE A 426 4.10 8.33 -4.73
CA ILE A 426 3.50 8.91 -3.52
C ILE A 426 1.98 8.80 -3.56
N ASP A 427 1.36 9.11 -4.71
CA ASP A 427 -0.09 9.12 -4.88
C ASP A 427 -0.71 7.71 -4.82
N ASN A 428 0.01 6.72 -5.35
CA ASN A 428 -0.46 5.33 -5.44
C ASN A 428 0.25 4.39 -4.46
N TRP A 429 0.89 4.95 -3.42
CA TRP A 429 1.67 4.16 -2.50
C TRP A 429 0.85 3.05 -1.83
N SER A 430 1.43 1.87 -1.79
CA SER A 430 0.92 0.70 -1.08
C SER A 430 2.06 -0.27 -0.76
N LEU A 431 1.90 -1.09 0.27
CA LEU A 431 2.87 -2.14 0.59
C LEU A 431 3.09 -3.13 -0.56
N SER A 432 2.06 -3.37 -1.38
CA SER A 432 2.17 -4.21 -2.57
C SER A 432 3.01 -3.55 -3.68
N LEU A 433 2.96 -2.22 -3.81
CA LEU A 433 3.80 -1.47 -4.75
C LEU A 433 5.26 -1.54 -4.30
N ASP A 434 5.53 -1.34 -3.00
CA ASP A 434 6.88 -1.50 -2.42
C ASP A 434 7.45 -2.88 -2.69
N SER A 435 6.67 -3.94 -2.42
CA SER A 435 7.09 -5.32 -2.66
C SER A 435 7.42 -5.56 -4.14
N ARG A 436 6.62 -5.03 -5.06
CA ARG A 436 6.86 -5.15 -6.50
C ARG A 436 8.16 -4.45 -6.92
N ILE A 437 8.41 -3.24 -6.39
CA ILE A 437 9.65 -2.49 -6.68
C ILE A 437 10.86 -3.24 -6.13
N LEU A 438 10.80 -3.76 -4.89
CA LEU A 438 11.86 -4.55 -4.28
C LEU A 438 12.18 -5.80 -5.10
N LEU A 439 11.16 -6.59 -5.47
CA LEU A 439 11.35 -7.79 -6.29
C LEU A 439 11.96 -7.50 -7.66
N ARG A 440 11.62 -6.37 -8.29
CA ARG A 440 12.23 -5.93 -9.56
C ARG A 440 13.65 -5.39 -9.38
N THR A 441 13.99 -4.85 -8.21
CA THR A 441 15.33 -4.30 -7.92
C THR A 441 16.37 -5.42 -7.77
N ILE A 442 16.02 -6.56 -7.19
CA ILE A 442 16.95 -7.68 -6.94
C ILE A 442 17.70 -8.13 -8.20
N PRO A 443 17.04 -8.49 -9.32
CA PRO A 443 17.76 -8.92 -10.52
C PRO A 443 18.58 -7.79 -11.15
N LEU A 444 18.18 -6.53 -11.03
CA LEU A 444 18.96 -5.39 -11.55
C LEU A 444 20.29 -5.21 -10.82
N VAL A 445 20.28 -5.39 -9.50
CA VAL A 445 21.49 -5.30 -8.67
C VAL A 445 22.40 -6.51 -8.93
N LEU A 446 21.86 -7.74 -8.93
CA LEU A 446 22.64 -8.96 -9.13
C LEU A 446 23.28 -9.03 -10.52
N LEU A 447 22.58 -8.56 -11.55
CA LEU A 447 23.07 -8.57 -12.93
C LEU A 447 23.99 -7.36 -13.26
N GLY A 448 24.14 -6.42 -12.32
CA GLY A 448 24.93 -5.20 -12.56
C GLY A 448 24.36 -4.33 -13.70
N ARG A 449 23.08 -4.45 -13.99
CA ARG A 449 22.37 -3.72 -15.06
C ARG A 449 21.83 -2.39 -14.54
N GLY A 450 22.68 -1.43 -14.28
CA GLY A 450 22.08 -0.17 -13.84
C GLY A 450 22.97 0.89 -13.28
N ALA A 451 24.25 0.67 -13.23
CA ALA A 451 25.21 1.68 -12.86
C ALA A 451 26.24 1.77 -13.98
N ASN A 452 26.03 2.67 -14.91
CA ASN A 452 27.06 3.14 -15.83
C ASN A 452 27.49 4.53 -15.41
#